data_c5cfef74b4389fdd236bdb958e6e369a
#
_entry.id   c5cfef74b4389fdd236bdb958e6e369a
#
_cell.length_a   1.000
_cell.length_b   1.000
_cell.length_c   1.000
_cell.angle_alpha   90.00
_cell.angle_beta   90.00
_cell.angle_gamma   90.00
#
_symmetry.space_group_name_H-M   'P 1'
#
loop_
_entity.id
_entity.type
_entity.pdbx_description
1 polymer ?
#
loop_
_entity_poly.entity_id
_entity_poly.type
_entity_poly.pdbx_seq_one_letter_code
_entity_poly.pdbx_strand_id
1 'polypeptide(L)'
;MGFMNVDDKNYMPITEFSTVGLGCERGNNAYNYIKKTEAPMSSAYLSLFDQLWNDKSKLQDVTDEVIDSITAAYNENSPDFIYFVTLYNIFNEFLEDISEDELPNEATGFKDSKIWSMLYNFQKDAALAIINKLEKYNGCILADSVGLGKTFTALAVIKYYESKNKSVLVLCPMKLANNWNTYKDNYINNPIASDRLGYDVLYHTDLNRTHGKSNGLDLDRINWGNYGLVVIDESHNFRNGGKIVENPDEETKDNRYVTLMKKVIRAGIKTKVLMLSAT
;
A
#
# COMPACT_ATOMS: atom_id res chain seq x y z
N MET A 1 7.49 -38.82 24.21
CA MET A 1 6.40 -39.84 24.23
C MET A 1 5.56 -39.55 25.44
N GLY A 2 4.30 -39.23 25.22
CA GLY A 2 3.36 -38.85 26.28
C GLY A 2 2.23 -39.85 26.46
N PHE A 3 1.43 -39.61 27.47
CA PHE A 3 0.20 -40.33 27.71
C PHE A 3 -0.92 -39.31 28.08
N MET A 4 -2.14 -39.72 27.89
CA MET A 4 -3.30 -38.92 28.25
C MET A 4 -4.25 -39.75 29.11
N ASN A 5 -4.73 -39.18 30.18
CA ASN A 5 -5.76 -39.78 31.05
C ASN A 5 -7.10 -39.11 30.77
N VAL A 6 -8.10 -39.89 30.59
CA VAL A 6 -9.51 -39.45 30.47
C VAL A 6 -10.35 -40.33 31.38
N ASP A 7 -10.95 -39.75 32.39
CA ASP A 7 -11.65 -40.46 33.47
C ASP A 7 -10.73 -41.51 34.13
N ASP A 8 -11.13 -42.77 34.11
CA ASP A 8 -10.41 -43.91 34.65
C ASP A 8 -9.53 -44.64 33.62
N LYS A 9 -9.35 -44.07 32.44
CA LYS A 9 -8.67 -44.69 31.30
C LYS A 9 -7.40 -43.93 30.94
N ASN A 10 -6.42 -44.71 30.51
CA ASN A 10 -5.15 -44.17 30.02
C ASN A 10 -4.97 -44.49 28.54
N TYR A 11 -4.49 -43.53 27.79
CA TYR A 11 -4.22 -43.65 26.35
C TYR A 11 -2.73 -43.35 26.11
N MET A 12 -2.05 -44.29 25.42
CA MET A 12 -0.63 -44.16 25.11
C MET A 12 -0.21 -45.02 23.91
N PRO A 13 0.87 -44.69 23.22
CA PRO A 13 1.66 -43.50 23.32
C PRO A 13 0.98 -42.31 22.65
N ILE A 14 1.13 -41.12 23.22
CA ILE A 14 0.80 -39.86 22.56
C ILE A 14 2.13 -39.23 22.10
N THR A 15 2.35 -39.10 20.82
CA THR A 15 3.59 -38.57 20.24
C THR A 15 3.59 -37.04 20.20
N GLU A 16 2.45 -36.47 19.88
CA GLU A 16 2.20 -35.04 19.82
C GLU A 16 0.71 -34.76 20.11
N PHE A 17 0.41 -33.53 20.52
CA PHE A 17 -0.97 -33.09 20.77
C PHE A 17 -1.52 -32.38 19.54
N SER A 18 -1.70 -33.16 18.47
CA SER A 18 -2.24 -32.71 17.18
C SER A 18 -3.39 -33.61 16.75
N THR A 19 -4.20 -33.20 15.80
CA THR A 19 -5.30 -34.01 15.24
C THR A 19 -4.79 -35.33 14.67
N VAL A 20 -3.60 -35.34 14.08
CA VAL A 20 -2.91 -36.54 13.58
C VAL A 20 -2.39 -37.38 14.73
N GLY A 21 -1.73 -36.78 15.73
CA GLY A 21 -1.19 -37.49 16.91
C GLY A 21 -2.27 -38.12 17.76
N LEU A 22 -3.45 -37.54 17.81
CA LEU A 22 -4.63 -38.04 18.49
C LEU A 22 -5.45 -39.08 17.65
N GLY A 23 -5.08 -39.26 16.39
CA GLY A 23 -5.75 -40.20 15.51
C GLY A 23 -7.06 -39.69 14.90
N CYS A 24 -7.33 -38.39 14.98
CA CYS A 24 -8.53 -37.76 14.41
C CYS A 24 -8.41 -37.58 12.89
N GLU A 25 -7.19 -37.50 12.38
CA GLU A 25 -6.89 -37.33 10.95
C GLU A 25 -5.78 -38.27 10.49
N ARG A 26 -5.75 -38.60 9.19
CA ARG A 26 -4.65 -39.38 8.60
C ARG A 26 -3.45 -38.52 8.43
N GLY A 27 -2.33 -38.88 9.04
CA GLY A 27 -1.00 -38.29 8.81
C GLY A 27 -0.15 -39.13 7.85
N ASN A 28 1.07 -38.69 7.65
CA ASN A 28 2.05 -39.38 6.79
C ASN A 28 2.61 -40.68 7.41
N ASN A 29 2.23 -41.04 8.63
CA ASN A 29 2.67 -42.25 9.31
C ASN A 29 1.78 -43.45 8.91
N ALA A 30 2.41 -44.51 8.43
CA ALA A 30 1.70 -45.72 7.99
C ALA A 30 1.02 -46.48 9.13
N TYR A 31 1.51 -46.30 10.36
CA TYR A 31 1.00 -46.99 11.55
C TYR A 31 0.97 -46.05 12.73
N ASN A 32 -0.21 -45.59 13.09
CA ASN A 32 -0.43 -44.85 14.32
C ASN A 32 -1.41 -45.67 15.17
N TYR A 33 -0.99 -46.15 16.32
CA TYR A 33 -1.87 -46.85 17.23
C TYR A 33 -1.79 -46.26 18.64
N ILE A 34 -2.93 -46.13 19.27
CA ILE A 34 -3.04 -45.67 20.66
C ILE A 34 -3.65 -46.84 21.44
N LYS A 35 -2.93 -47.28 22.45
CA LYS A 35 -3.42 -48.31 23.35
C LYS A 35 -4.26 -47.69 24.44
N LYS A 36 -5.50 -48.12 24.56
CA LYS A 36 -6.40 -47.80 25.69
C LYS A 36 -6.16 -48.79 26.79
N THR A 37 -5.96 -48.34 28.01
CA THR A 37 -5.81 -49.17 29.20
C THR A 37 -6.86 -48.79 30.21
N GLU A 38 -7.54 -49.79 30.77
CA GLU A 38 -8.61 -49.62 31.78
C GLU A 38 -8.15 -50.16 33.12
N ALA A 39 -8.94 -49.92 34.21
CA ALA A 39 -8.66 -50.43 35.54
C ALA A 39 -8.62 -51.95 35.54
N PRO A 40 -7.68 -52.61 36.32
CA PRO A 40 -6.80 -51.96 37.30
C PRO A 40 -5.46 -51.47 36.72
N MET A 41 -5.16 -51.73 35.45
CA MET A 41 -3.86 -51.36 34.85
C MET A 41 -3.68 -49.85 34.64
N SER A 42 -4.74 -49.11 34.45
CA SER A 42 -4.69 -47.63 34.33
C SER A 42 -4.34 -46.95 35.64
N SER A 43 -4.57 -47.56 36.78
CA SER A 43 -4.35 -46.94 38.11
C SER A 43 -2.91 -46.49 38.34
N ALA A 44 -1.93 -47.21 37.82
CA ALA A 44 -0.51 -46.84 37.91
C ALA A 44 -0.22 -45.54 37.12
N TYR A 45 -0.81 -45.36 35.95
CA TYR A 45 -0.64 -44.20 35.12
C TYR A 45 -1.40 -42.97 35.65
N LEU A 46 -2.56 -43.20 36.28
CA LEU A 46 -3.32 -42.17 36.97
C LEU A 46 -2.52 -41.64 38.16
N SER A 47 -1.96 -42.52 38.98
CA SER A 47 -1.11 -42.16 40.11
C SER A 47 0.16 -41.42 39.66
N LEU A 48 0.78 -41.87 38.58
CA LEU A 48 1.95 -41.19 38.02
C LEU A 48 1.61 -39.77 37.54
N PHE A 49 0.46 -39.61 36.90
CA PHE A 49 -0.02 -38.32 36.47
C PHE A 49 -0.24 -37.39 37.66
N ASP A 50 -0.91 -37.84 38.70
CA ASP A 50 -1.16 -37.06 39.91
C ASP A 50 0.11 -36.63 40.60
N GLN A 51 1.12 -37.49 40.63
CA GLN A 51 2.45 -37.16 41.19
C GLN A 51 3.14 -36.08 40.35
N LEU A 52 3.10 -36.19 39.03
CA LEU A 52 3.69 -35.18 38.13
C LEU A 52 2.95 -33.86 38.21
N TRP A 53 1.61 -33.92 38.18
CA TRP A 53 0.75 -32.72 38.21
C TRP A 53 0.93 -31.90 39.47
N ASN A 54 1.11 -32.55 40.60
CA ASN A 54 1.28 -31.87 41.87
C ASN A 54 2.75 -31.47 42.18
N ASP A 55 3.69 -31.84 41.33
CA ASP A 55 5.11 -31.52 41.51
C ASP A 55 5.44 -30.13 40.91
N LYS A 56 5.30 -29.10 41.73
CA LYS A 56 5.61 -27.71 41.33
C LYS A 56 7.07 -27.45 40.92
N SER A 57 7.98 -28.42 41.18
CA SER A 57 9.38 -28.32 40.75
C SER A 57 9.58 -28.73 39.28
N LYS A 58 8.64 -29.47 38.71
CA LYS A 58 8.69 -29.99 37.35
C LYS A 58 7.70 -29.36 36.39
N LEU A 59 6.63 -28.83 36.91
CA LEU A 59 5.58 -28.18 36.10
C LEU A 59 5.40 -26.72 36.52
N GLN A 60 5.30 -25.87 35.53
CA GLN A 60 4.91 -24.49 35.67
C GLN A 60 3.44 -24.34 35.24
N ASP A 61 2.65 -23.69 36.07
CA ASP A 61 1.28 -23.31 35.67
C ASP A 61 1.38 -22.11 34.73
N VAL A 62 0.95 -22.32 33.49
CA VAL A 62 0.93 -21.30 32.42
C VAL A 62 -0.50 -20.95 32.01
N THR A 63 -1.48 -21.29 32.84
CA THR A 63 -2.91 -21.12 32.52
C THR A 63 -3.22 -19.66 32.22
N ASP A 64 -2.75 -18.74 33.04
CA ASP A 64 -3.01 -17.31 32.87
C ASP A 64 -2.36 -16.77 31.59
N GLU A 65 -1.13 -17.17 31.30
CA GLU A 65 -0.41 -16.78 30.07
C GLU A 65 -1.14 -17.28 28.81
N VAL A 66 -1.67 -18.51 28.86
CA VAL A 66 -2.45 -19.08 27.75
C VAL A 66 -3.80 -18.40 27.61
N ILE A 67 -4.49 -18.13 28.72
CA ILE A 67 -5.76 -17.40 28.72
C ILE A 67 -5.56 -15.99 28.17
N ASP A 68 -4.53 -15.27 28.60
CA ASP A 68 -4.21 -13.94 28.10
C ASP A 68 -3.90 -13.97 26.59
N SER A 69 -3.15 -14.96 26.13
CA SER A 69 -2.84 -15.14 24.71
C SER A 69 -4.11 -15.43 23.88
N ILE A 70 -4.97 -16.32 24.37
CA ILE A 70 -6.25 -16.64 23.73
C ILE A 70 -7.18 -15.43 23.76
N THR A 71 -7.24 -14.73 24.90
CA THR A 71 -8.09 -13.54 25.06
C THR A 71 -7.62 -12.42 24.15
N ALA A 72 -6.31 -12.25 23.96
CA ALA A 72 -5.77 -11.30 22.98
C ALA A 72 -6.19 -11.64 21.54
N ALA A 73 -6.28 -12.93 21.21
CA ALA A 73 -6.77 -13.40 19.92
C ALA A 73 -8.29 -13.29 19.75
N TYR A 74 -9.03 -13.41 20.88
CA TYR A 74 -10.50 -13.35 20.93
C TYR A 74 -11.05 -12.00 21.39
N ASN A 75 -10.21 -10.99 21.62
CA ASN A 75 -10.75 -9.65 21.79
C ASN A 75 -11.60 -9.34 20.56
N GLU A 76 -12.85 -8.94 20.79
CA GLU A 76 -13.76 -8.45 19.77
C GLU A 76 -13.15 -7.18 19.14
N ASN A 77 -12.15 -7.38 18.32
CA ASN A 77 -11.61 -6.32 17.51
C ASN A 77 -12.72 -5.90 16.56
N SER A 78 -12.98 -4.62 16.49
CA SER A 78 -13.95 -4.09 15.54
C SER A 78 -13.59 -4.58 14.13
N PRO A 79 -14.56 -4.82 13.24
CA PRO A 79 -14.28 -5.17 11.85
C PRO A 79 -13.28 -4.22 11.19
N ASP A 80 -13.29 -2.95 11.56
CA ASP A 80 -12.35 -1.93 11.08
C ASP A 80 -10.91 -2.21 11.55
N PHE A 81 -10.74 -2.67 12.79
CA PHE A 81 -9.42 -3.04 13.31
C PHE A 81 -8.88 -4.30 12.61
N ILE A 82 -9.71 -5.32 12.42
CA ILE A 82 -9.33 -6.54 11.69
C ILE A 82 -8.95 -6.19 10.25
N TYR A 83 -9.74 -5.33 9.60
CA TYR A 83 -9.45 -4.82 8.26
C TYR A 83 -8.12 -4.07 8.23
N PHE A 84 -7.89 -3.18 9.18
CA PHE A 84 -6.63 -2.43 9.31
C PHE A 84 -5.43 -3.36 9.49
N VAL A 85 -5.49 -4.32 10.43
CA VAL A 85 -4.40 -5.28 10.68
C VAL A 85 -4.16 -6.17 9.47
N THR A 86 -5.21 -6.60 8.78
CA THR A 86 -5.09 -7.38 7.54
C THR A 86 -4.37 -6.58 6.46
N LEU A 87 -4.79 -5.34 6.24
CA LEU A 87 -4.11 -4.45 5.29
C LEU A 87 -2.67 -4.16 5.71
N TYR A 88 -2.43 -3.90 6.99
CA TYR A 88 -1.09 -3.69 7.52
C TYR A 88 -0.19 -4.88 7.23
N ASN A 89 -0.62 -6.12 7.51
CA ASN A 89 0.19 -7.31 7.23
C ASN A 89 0.41 -7.56 5.73
N ILE A 90 -0.58 -7.26 4.88
CA ILE A 90 -0.43 -7.38 3.42
C ILE A 90 0.58 -6.35 2.89
N PHE A 91 0.60 -5.16 3.45
CA PHE A 91 1.42 -4.06 2.94
C PHE A 91 2.72 -3.85 3.74
N ASN A 92 2.91 -4.51 4.87
CA ASN A 92 4.07 -4.32 5.73
C ASN A 92 5.39 -4.69 5.02
N GLU A 93 5.39 -5.73 4.19
CA GLU A 93 6.56 -6.07 3.36
C GLU A 93 6.97 -4.91 2.44
N PHE A 94 5.98 -4.10 2.00
CA PHE A 94 6.27 -2.91 1.20
C PHE A 94 6.76 -1.71 2.05
N LEU A 95 6.50 -1.71 3.35
CA LEU A 95 6.97 -0.67 4.27
C LEU A 95 8.39 -0.95 4.77
N GLU A 96 8.75 -2.21 4.96
CA GLU A 96 10.12 -2.63 5.36
C GLU A 96 11.15 -2.42 4.25
N ASP A 97 10.72 -2.39 2.98
CA ASP A 97 11.55 -2.07 1.81
C ASP A 97 11.90 -0.57 1.69
N ILE A 98 11.38 0.29 2.57
CA ILE A 98 11.73 1.72 2.61
C ILE A 98 13.02 1.85 3.40
N SER A 99 14.16 1.84 2.72
CA SER A 99 15.43 2.17 3.36
C SER A 99 15.43 3.66 3.78
N GLU A 100 16.05 3.97 4.90
CA GLU A 100 16.19 5.37 5.38
C GLU A 100 16.87 6.26 4.33
N ASP A 101 17.71 5.69 3.46
CA ASP A 101 18.41 6.36 2.38
C ASP A 101 17.48 6.82 1.23
N GLU A 102 16.27 6.29 1.13
CA GLU A 102 15.27 6.66 0.13
C GLU A 102 14.26 7.71 0.63
N LEU A 103 14.35 8.11 1.91
CA LEU A 103 13.51 9.17 2.45
C LEU A 103 13.75 10.48 1.71
N PRO A 104 12.69 11.26 1.46
CA PRO A 104 12.83 12.58 0.85
C PRO A 104 13.85 13.42 1.59
N ASN A 105 14.87 13.90 0.88
CA ASN A 105 15.94 14.67 1.48
C ASN A 105 15.38 15.94 2.15
N GLU A 106 15.59 16.07 3.46
CA GLU A 106 15.18 17.24 4.25
C GLU A 106 15.82 18.54 3.74
N ALA A 107 16.98 18.45 3.07
CA ALA A 107 17.67 19.60 2.47
C ALA A 107 16.86 20.32 1.37
N THR A 108 15.77 19.73 0.85
CA THR A 108 14.89 20.41 -0.13
C THR A 108 13.99 21.46 0.50
N GLY A 109 13.81 21.45 1.82
CA GLY A 109 12.92 22.35 2.55
C GLY A 109 11.43 22.20 2.22
N PHE A 110 11.02 21.12 1.50
CA PHE A 110 9.61 20.97 1.11
C PHE A 110 8.68 20.76 2.31
N LYS A 111 9.20 20.20 3.43
CA LYS A 111 8.46 20.05 4.69
C LYS A 111 8.17 21.38 5.39
N ASP A 112 8.90 22.44 5.05
CA ASP A 112 8.66 23.79 5.57
C ASP A 112 7.64 24.58 4.75
N SER A 113 7.11 23.98 3.69
CA SER A 113 6.13 24.59 2.80
C SER A 113 4.76 24.77 3.47
N LYS A 114 4.01 25.76 2.98
CA LYS A 114 2.64 26.02 3.46
C LYS A 114 1.72 24.84 3.20
N ILE A 115 1.82 24.21 2.01
CA ILE A 115 1.05 23.01 1.70
C ILE A 115 1.31 21.90 2.70
N TRP A 116 2.57 21.63 3.07
CA TRP A 116 2.91 20.61 4.04
C TRP A 116 2.29 20.87 5.41
N SER A 117 2.28 22.12 5.85
CA SER A 117 1.68 22.52 7.14
C SER A 117 0.15 22.33 7.18
N MET A 118 -0.52 22.33 6.01
CA MET A 118 -1.96 22.18 5.88
C MET A 118 -2.41 20.72 5.81
N LEU A 119 -1.50 19.79 5.56
CA LEU A 119 -1.83 18.35 5.45
C LEU A 119 -2.15 17.74 6.81
N TYR A 120 -3.14 16.86 6.83
CA TYR A 120 -3.35 15.92 7.93
C TYR A 120 -2.22 14.87 7.97
N ASN A 121 -2.03 14.21 9.12
CA ASN A 121 -0.95 13.24 9.29
C ASN A 121 -0.99 12.12 8.25
N PHE A 122 -2.18 11.54 8.01
CA PHE A 122 -2.32 10.49 6.99
C PHE A 122 -1.95 10.96 5.57
N GLN A 123 -2.21 12.23 5.23
CA GLN A 123 -1.81 12.82 3.95
C GLN A 123 -0.31 13.03 3.86
N LYS A 124 0.35 13.40 4.98
CA LYS A 124 1.81 13.51 5.06
C LYS A 124 2.47 12.17 4.83
N ASP A 125 1.98 11.13 5.52
CA ASP A 125 2.47 9.77 5.36
C ASP A 125 2.26 9.27 3.92
N ALA A 126 1.08 9.53 3.35
CA ALA A 126 0.78 9.22 1.96
C ALA A 126 1.72 9.94 0.98
N ALA A 127 2.00 11.25 1.20
CA ALA A 127 2.90 12.01 0.34
C ALA A 127 4.34 11.46 0.38
N LEU A 128 4.85 11.10 1.56
CA LEU A 128 6.16 10.46 1.72
C LEU A 128 6.21 9.10 1.02
N ALA A 129 5.21 8.26 1.24
CA ALA A 129 5.12 6.95 0.59
C ALA A 129 5.04 7.06 -0.95
N ILE A 130 4.30 8.06 -1.47
CA ILE A 130 4.21 8.33 -2.91
C ILE A 130 5.59 8.74 -3.44
N ILE A 131 6.28 9.67 -2.78
CA ILE A 131 7.60 10.14 -3.20
C ILE A 131 8.57 8.95 -3.28
N ASN A 132 8.63 8.11 -2.26
CA ASN A 132 9.49 6.94 -2.23
C ASN A 132 9.18 5.97 -3.39
N LYS A 133 7.89 5.69 -3.62
CA LYS A 133 7.48 4.84 -4.76
C LYS A 133 7.83 5.45 -6.11
N LEU A 134 7.68 6.76 -6.26
CA LEU A 134 8.08 7.47 -7.47
C LEU A 134 9.60 7.43 -7.69
N GLU A 135 10.40 7.56 -6.63
CA GLU A 135 11.86 7.45 -6.75
C GLU A 135 12.30 6.03 -7.11
N LYS A 136 11.67 5.00 -6.52
CA LYS A 136 12.01 3.59 -6.74
C LYS A 136 11.46 3.04 -8.08
N TYR A 137 10.20 3.33 -8.40
CA TYR A 137 9.47 2.67 -9.49
C TYR A 137 9.10 3.59 -10.66
N ASN A 138 9.36 4.90 -10.56
CA ASN A 138 8.93 5.95 -11.50
C ASN A 138 7.41 6.06 -11.69
N GLY A 139 6.61 5.35 -10.93
CA GLY A 139 5.14 5.38 -11.00
C GLY A 139 4.47 5.07 -9.67
N CYS A 140 3.36 5.76 -9.39
CA CYS A 140 2.53 5.52 -8.21
C CYS A 140 1.06 5.84 -8.51
N ILE A 141 0.15 5.10 -7.89
CA ILE A 141 -1.30 5.36 -7.93
C ILE A 141 -1.77 5.73 -6.53
N LEU A 142 -2.43 6.89 -6.41
CA LEU A 142 -3.15 7.31 -5.21
C LEU A 142 -4.64 7.06 -5.44
N ALA A 143 -5.16 6.00 -4.84
CA ALA A 143 -6.54 5.51 -5.01
C ALA A 143 -7.40 5.73 -3.76
N ASP A 144 -7.34 6.93 -3.19
CA ASP A 144 -8.15 7.28 -2.03
C ASP A 144 -9.61 7.58 -2.40
N SER A 145 -10.52 7.40 -1.46
CA SER A 145 -11.93 7.76 -1.63
C SER A 145 -12.12 9.24 -1.98
N VAL A 146 -13.27 9.56 -2.57
CA VAL A 146 -13.65 10.95 -2.86
C VAL A 146 -13.70 11.75 -1.55
N GLY A 147 -13.17 12.98 -1.57
CA GLY A 147 -13.21 13.89 -0.42
C GLY A 147 -12.03 13.79 0.54
N LEU A 148 -11.15 12.80 0.44
CA LEU A 148 -9.97 12.66 1.31
C LEU A 148 -8.80 13.62 0.96
N GLY A 149 -9.02 14.54 0.03
CA GLY A 149 -8.06 15.59 -0.29
C GLY A 149 -6.86 15.13 -1.13
N LYS A 150 -7.04 14.18 -2.06
CA LYS A 150 -6.00 13.72 -3.00
C LYS A 150 -5.23 14.85 -3.67
N THR A 151 -5.93 15.92 -4.02
CA THR A 151 -5.32 17.12 -4.62
C THR A 151 -4.26 17.73 -3.70
N PHE A 152 -4.54 17.86 -2.40
CA PHE A 152 -3.58 18.40 -1.43
C PHE A 152 -2.37 17.49 -1.25
N THR A 153 -2.57 16.18 -1.17
CA THR A 153 -1.48 15.20 -1.13
C THR A 153 -0.61 15.31 -2.40
N ALA A 154 -1.24 15.41 -3.57
CA ALA A 154 -0.52 15.58 -4.83
C ALA A 154 0.24 16.92 -4.91
N LEU A 155 -0.33 18.01 -4.38
CA LEU A 155 0.36 19.32 -4.32
C LEU A 155 1.63 19.27 -3.46
N ALA A 156 1.63 18.50 -2.36
CA ALA A 156 2.83 18.29 -1.57
C ALA A 156 3.90 17.51 -2.34
N VAL A 157 3.50 16.48 -3.10
CA VAL A 157 4.41 15.75 -3.99
C VAL A 157 4.95 16.68 -5.09
N ILE A 158 4.10 17.51 -5.70
CA ILE A 158 4.51 18.52 -6.68
C ILE A 158 5.57 19.45 -6.06
N LYS A 159 5.31 19.97 -4.86
CA LYS A 159 6.25 20.85 -4.15
C LYS A 159 7.61 20.21 -3.97
N TYR A 160 7.67 18.95 -3.61
CA TYR A 160 8.92 18.20 -3.48
C TYR A 160 9.70 18.16 -4.81
N TYR A 161 9.04 17.83 -5.94
CA TYR A 161 9.72 17.77 -7.23
C TYR A 161 10.14 19.15 -7.75
N GLU A 162 9.34 20.19 -7.54
CA GLU A 162 9.72 21.56 -7.86
C GLU A 162 10.90 22.04 -7.02
N SER A 163 10.97 21.66 -5.74
CA SER A 163 12.14 21.95 -4.89
C SER A 163 13.41 21.25 -5.37
N LYS A 164 13.27 20.20 -6.19
CA LYS A 164 14.37 19.54 -6.93
C LYS A 164 14.59 20.13 -8.33
N ASN A 165 14.02 21.29 -8.64
CA ASN A 165 14.07 21.92 -9.97
C ASN A 165 13.55 21.01 -11.10
N LYS A 166 12.53 20.22 -10.84
CA LYS A 166 11.87 19.42 -11.86
C LYS A 166 10.62 20.11 -12.36
N SER A 167 10.46 20.20 -13.68
CA SER A 167 9.23 20.67 -14.29
C SER A 167 8.10 19.65 -14.06
N VAL A 168 6.93 20.14 -13.71
CA VAL A 168 5.77 19.31 -13.37
C VAL A 168 4.61 19.60 -14.31
N LEU A 169 3.98 18.54 -14.83
CA LEU A 169 2.77 18.61 -15.64
C LEU A 169 1.61 17.97 -14.89
N VAL A 170 0.50 18.67 -14.82
CA VAL A 170 -0.80 18.15 -14.37
C VAL A 170 -1.69 17.93 -15.57
N LEU A 171 -2.14 16.71 -15.77
CA LEU A 171 -3.14 16.31 -16.75
C LEU A 171 -4.46 16.07 -16.04
N CYS A 172 -5.51 16.84 -16.38
CA CYS A 172 -6.81 16.71 -15.74
C CYS A 172 -7.96 16.85 -16.74
N PRO A 173 -9.19 16.42 -16.37
CA PRO A 173 -10.37 16.80 -17.11
C PRO A 173 -10.56 18.33 -17.13
N MET A 174 -11.04 18.88 -18.22
CA MET A 174 -11.28 20.34 -18.37
C MET A 174 -12.08 20.93 -17.19
N LYS A 175 -13.05 20.18 -16.65
CA LYS A 175 -13.88 20.61 -15.52
C LYS A 175 -13.11 20.83 -14.22
N LEU A 176 -11.97 20.16 -14.06
CA LEU A 176 -11.12 20.23 -12.86
C LEU A 176 -9.94 21.20 -13.00
N ALA A 177 -9.73 21.76 -14.17
CA ALA A 177 -8.58 22.65 -14.42
C ALA A 177 -8.59 23.90 -13.53
N ASN A 178 -9.75 24.49 -13.28
CA ASN A 178 -9.85 25.65 -12.40
C ASN A 178 -9.43 25.33 -10.96
N ASN A 179 -9.74 24.12 -10.48
CA ASN A 179 -9.29 23.67 -9.17
C ASN A 179 -7.76 23.61 -9.10
N TRP A 180 -7.10 23.04 -10.11
CA TRP A 180 -5.64 23.00 -10.17
C TRP A 180 -5.02 24.40 -10.37
N ASN A 181 -5.61 25.23 -11.21
CA ASN A 181 -5.11 26.60 -11.43
C ASN A 181 -5.21 27.48 -10.18
N THR A 182 -6.16 27.21 -9.26
CA THR A 182 -6.29 27.95 -8.00
C THR A 182 -5.02 27.88 -7.13
N TYR A 183 -4.29 26.78 -7.17
CA TYR A 183 -3.10 26.58 -6.34
C TYR A 183 -1.79 26.95 -7.03
N LYS A 184 -1.87 27.50 -8.25
CA LYS A 184 -0.73 27.84 -9.06
C LYS A 184 -0.42 29.33 -8.98
N ASP A 185 0.86 29.67 -8.90
CA ASP A 185 1.37 31.04 -8.95
C ASP A 185 0.61 32.04 -8.02
N ASN A 186 0.36 33.23 -8.50
CA ASN A 186 -0.28 34.34 -7.78
C ASN A 186 -1.81 34.39 -7.99
N TYR A 187 -2.47 33.25 -8.09
CA TYR A 187 -3.92 33.26 -8.21
C TYR A 187 -4.59 33.92 -6.97
N ILE A 188 -5.61 34.77 -7.19
CA ILE A 188 -6.15 35.70 -6.18
C ILE A 188 -6.57 35.02 -4.87
N ASN A 189 -7.04 33.78 -4.92
CA ASN A 189 -7.52 33.03 -3.76
C ASN A 189 -6.65 31.80 -3.44
N ASN A 190 -5.36 31.85 -3.78
CA ASN A 190 -4.47 30.75 -3.54
C ASN A 190 -4.04 30.67 -2.05
N PRO A 191 -4.51 29.69 -1.27
CA PRO A 191 -4.16 29.58 0.16
C PRO A 191 -2.72 29.16 0.39
N ILE A 192 -2.01 28.70 -0.64
CA ILE A 192 -0.62 28.26 -0.62
C ILE A 192 0.27 29.10 -1.55
N ALA A 193 -0.12 30.35 -1.81
CA ALA A 193 0.61 31.27 -2.69
C ALA A 193 2.09 31.46 -2.27
N SER A 194 2.38 31.35 -0.97
CA SER A 194 3.77 31.43 -0.45
C SER A 194 4.67 30.31 -0.98
N ASP A 195 4.12 29.18 -1.37
CA ASP A 195 4.87 28.02 -1.88
C ASP A 195 5.32 28.22 -3.34
N ARG A 196 4.71 29.18 -4.06
CA ARG A 196 5.06 29.55 -5.44
C ARG A 196 5.13 28.35 -6.38
N LEU A 197 4.06 27.52 -6.37
CA LEU A 197 3.98 26.38 -7.26
C LEU A 197 3.80 26.83 -8.72
N GLY A 198 4.66 26.33 -9.62
CA GLY A 198 4.74 26.75 -11.02
C GLY A 198 4.44 25.66 -12.05
N TYR A 199 3.70 24.61 -11.67
CA TYR A 199 3.40 23.48 -12.56
C TYR A 199 2.50 23.88 -13.73
N ASP A 200 2.62 23.16 -14.84
CA ASP A 200 1.75 23.31 -16.00
C ASP A 200 0.47 22.48 -15.85
N VAL A 201 -0.66 23.03 -16.32
CA VAL A 201 -1.96 22.35 -16.32
C VAL A 201 -2.46 22.21 -17.74
N LEU A 202 -2.71 21.00 -18.19
CA LEU A 202 -3.28 20.67 -19.50
C LEU A 202 -4.45 19.69 -19.37
N TYR A 203 -5.26 19.64 -20.38
CA TYR A 203 -6.40 18.72 -20.43
C TYR A 203 -5.99 17.37 -20.98
N HIS A 204 -6.67 16.30 -20.58
CA HIS A 204 -6.45 14.96 -21.14
C HIS A 204 -6.56 14.94 -22.69
N THR A 205 -7.40 15.82 -23.26
CA THR A 205 -7.60 15.95 -24.69
C THR A 205 -6.43 16.62 -25.42
N ASP A 206 -5.61 17.39 -24.72
CA ASP A 206 -4.47 18.11 -25.32
C ASP A 206 -3.34 17.20 -25.73
N LEU A 207 -3.27 16.00 -25.17
CA LEU A 207 -2.28 14.99 -25.56
C LEU A 207 -2.34 14.68 -27.08
N ASN A 208 -3.54 14.64 -27.64
CA ASN A 208 -3.75 14.32 -29.06
C ASN A 208 -3.71 15.56 -29.96
N ARG A 209 -3.45 16.74 -29.39
CA ARG A 209 -3.32 18.00 -30.15
C ARG A 209 -1.87 18.31 -30.40
N THR A 210 -1.60 18.82 -31.58
CA THR A 210 -0.26 19.25 -32.00
C THR A 210 -0.13 20.76 -32.07
N HIS A 211 -1.23 21.48 -32.17
CA HIS A 211 -1.26 22.92 -32.41
C HIS A 211 -2.30 23.63 -31.55
N GLY A 212 -2.06 24.93 -31.36
CA GLY A 212 -2.98 25.84 -30.69
C GLY A 212 -2.64 26.05 -29.21
N LYS A 213 -3.51 26.82 -28.53
CA LYS A 213 -3.32 27.16 -27.13
C LYS A 213 -4.27 26.33 -26.25
N SER A 214 -3.80 25.97 -25.07
CA SER A 214 -4.58 25.33 -24.02
C SER A 214 -4.12 25.83 -22.65
N ASN A 215 -5.05 26.27 -21.82
CA ASN A 215 -4.81 26.79 -20.47
C ASN A 215 -3.63 27.81 -20.39
N GLY A 216 -3.53 28.68 -21.38
CA GLY A 216 -2.47 29.69 -21.48
C GLY A 216 -1.15 29.21 -22.11
N LEU A 217 -0.98 27.91 -22.33
CA LEU A 217 0.20 27.29 -22.93
C LEU A 217 0.02 27.11 -24.44
N ASP A 218 1.10 27.33 -25.18
CA ASP A 218 1.18 27.11 -26.61
C ASP A 218 1.65 25.67 -26.87
N LEU A 219 0.76 24.82 -27.37
CA LEU A 219 1.03 23.38 -27.54
C LEU A 219 2.15 23.07 -28.52
N ASP A 220 2.40 23.97 -29.47
CA ASP A 220 3.51 23.84 -30.44
C ASP A 220 4.88 23.97 -29.79
N ARG A 221 4.94 24.65 -28.63
CA ARG A 221 6.20 24.96 -27.93
C ARG A 221 6.46 24.06 -26.74
N ILE A 222 5.56 23.17 -26.40
CA ILE A 222 5.71 22.28 -25.28
C ILE A 222 6.74 21.19 -25.59
N ASN A 223 7.81 21.18 -24.84
CA ASN A 223 8.71 20.02 -24.80
C ASN A 223 8.18 18.96 -23.82
N TRP A 224 7.36 18.06 -24.34
CA TRP A 224 6.69 17.04 -23.54
C TRP A 224 7.64 16.11 -22.77
N GLY A 225 8.84 15.89 -23.28
CA GLY A 225 9.87 15.07 -22.63
C GLY A 225 10.62 15.76 -21.51
N ASN A 226 10.37 17.05 -21.27
CA ASN A 226 11.09 17.82 -20.26
C ASN A 226 10.47 17.76 -18.85
N TYR A 227 9.30 17.14 -18.72
CA TYR A 227 8.65 17.00 -17.41
C TYR A 227 9.28 15.90 -16.60
N GLY A 228 9.74 16.23 -15.39
CA GLY A 228 10.27 15.26 -14.43
C GLY A 228 9.18 14.54 -13.65
N LEU A 229 8.00 15.18 -13.48
CA LEU A 229 6.81 14.59 -12.87
C LEU A 229 5.58 14.89 -13.72
N VAL A 230 4.74 13.89 -13.94
CA VAL A 230 3.41 14.01 -14.54
C VAL A 230 2.37 13.52 -13.53
N VAL A 231 1.46 14.39 -13.16
CA VAL A 231 0.31 14.06 -12.30
C VAL A 231 -0.92 13.92 -13.19
N ILE A 232 -1.59 12.79 -13.11
CA ILE A 232 -2.78 12.49 -13.91
C ILE A 232 -3.98 12.39 -12.97
N ASP A 233 -4.81 13.42 -12.97
CA ASP A 233 -6.06 13.43 -12.21
C ASP A 233 -7.16 12.69 -12.98
N GLU A 234 -8.04 11.98 -12.27
CA GLU A 234 -9.05 11.10 -12.86
C GLU A 234 -8.43 10.09 -13.87
N SER A 235 -7.38 9.41 -13.43
CA SER A 235 -6.56 8.52 -14.27
C SER A 235 -7.33 7.35 -14.90
N HIS A 236 -8.50 7.01 -14.37
CA HIS A 236 -9.39 6.02 -14.98
C HIS A 236 -9.76 6.34 -16.44
N ASN A 237 -9.67 7.61 -16.86
CA ASN A 237 -9.88 8.01 -18.26
C ASN A 237 -8.79 7.47 -19.21
N PHE A 238 -7.69 6.93 -18.69
CA PHE A 238 -6.60 6.30 -19.44
C PHE A 238 -6.65 4.77 -19.38
N ARG A 239 -7.67 4.19 -18.74
CA ARG A 239 -7.79 2.74 -18.46
C ARG A 239 -7.85 1.87 -19.73
N ASN A 240 -8.38 2.39 -20.81
CA ASN A 240 -8.50 1.66 -22.06
C ASN A 240 -7.20 1.80 -22.86
N GLY A 241 -6.20 0.98 -22.51
CA GLY A 241 -4.98 0.87 -23.28
C GLY A 241 -5.28 0.34 -24.69
N GLY A 242 -5.14 1.17 -25.71
CA GLY A 242 -5.09 0.71 -27.10
C GLY A 242 -3.87 -0.21 -27.27
N LYS A 243 -3.94 -1.19 -28.17
CA LYS A 243 -2.77 -1.94 -28.58
C LYS A 243 -1.74 -0.95 -29.12
N ILE A 244 -0.52 -1.00 -28.60
CA ILE A 244 0.61 -0.31 -29.22
C ILE A 244 0.92 -1.11 -30.50
N VAL A 245 0.32 -0.69 -31.62
CA VAL A 245 0.61 -1.29 -32.91
C VAL A 245 1.92 -0.67 -33.39
N GLU A 246 2.93 -1.49 -33.55
CA GLU A 246 4.26 -1.07 -34.05
C GLU A 246 4.30 -0.89 -35.58
N ASN A 247 3.20 -1.15 -36.26
CA ASN A 247 3.15 -1.00 -37.72
C ASN A 247 2.88 0.45 -38.14
N PRO A 248 3.79 1.08 -38.91
CA PRO A 248 3.67 2.47 -39.35
C PRO A 248 2.54 2.74 -40.38
N ASP A 249 1.94 1.70 -40.96
CA ASP A 249 0.98 1.82 -42.07
C ASP A 249 -0.50 1.83 -41.65
N GLU A 250 -0.83 1.65 -40.38
CA GLU A 250 -2.19 1.81 -39.89
C GLU A 250 -2.36 3.17 -39.20
N GLU A 251 -3.03 4.11 -39.89
CA GLU A 251 -3.56 5.37 -39.31
C GLU A 251 -4.66 5.09 -38.27
N THR A 252 -4.40 4.32 -37.25
CA THR A 252 -5.22 4.26 -36.06
C THR A 252 -4.89 5.49 -35.21
N LYS A 253 -5.86 6.40 -35.02
CA LYS A 253 -5.74 7.50 -34.07
C LYS A 253 -5.24 6.94 -32.75
N ASP A 254 -3.99 7.25 -32.39
CA ASP A 254 -3.38 6.84 -31.14
C ASP A 254 -4.35 7.15 -29.99
N ASN A 255 -4.68 6.15 -29.18
CA ASN A 255 -5.46 6.33 -27.99
C ASN A 255 -4.67 7.23 -27.03
N ARG A 256 -5.35 8.00 -26.17
CA ARG A 256 -4.75 8.91 -25.16
C ARG A 256 -3.65 8.25 -24.36
N TYR A 257 -3.83 6.97 -23.98
CA TYR A 257 -2.81 6.20 -23.28
C TYR A 257 -1.55 6.03 -24.12
N VAL A 258 -1.69 5.63 -25.38
CA VAL A 258 -0.55 5.43 -26.29
C VAL A 258 0.17 6.76 -26.53
N THR A 259 -0.56 7.85 -26.72
CA THR A 259 0.02 9.18 -26.87
C THR A 259 0.77 9.63 -25.63
N LEU A 260 0.19 9.41 -24.42
CA LEU A 260 0.87 9.69 -23.16
C LEU A 260 2.20 8.92 -23.05
N MET A 261 2.15 7.62 -23.33
CA MET A 261 3.34 6.76 -23.27
C MET A 261 4.43 7.18 -24.26
N LYS A 262 4.07 7.45 -25.52
CA LYS A 262 5.03 7.82 -26.56
C LYS A 262 5.57 9.24 -26.38
N LYS A 263 4.65 10.21 -26.19
CA LYS A 263 4.95 11.64 -26.27
C LYS A 263 5.56 12.20 -24.99
N VAL A 264 5.16 11.66 -23.83
CA VAL A 264 5.54 12.20 -22.52
C VAL A 264 6.50 11.25 -21.80
N ILE A 265 6.09 10.01 -21.55
CA ILE A 265 6.81 9.12 -20.65
C ILE A 265 8.09 8.59 -21.32
N ARG A 266 7.98 8.04 -22.54
CA ARG A 266 9.14 7.49 -23.28
C ARG A 266 10.07 8.56 -23.87
N ALA A 267 9.55 9.75 -24.14
CA ALA A 267 10.35 10.88 -24.58
C ALA A 267 11.14 11.54 -23.44
N GLY A 268 10.71 11.35 -22.20
CA GLY A 268 11.35 11.91 -21.03
C GLY A 268 12.49 11.05 -20.48
N ILE A 269 13.39 11.71 -19.76
CA ILE A 269 14.48 11.03 -19.05
C ILE A 269 14.00 10.78 -17.60
N LYS A 270 13.62 9.51 -17.31
CA LYS A 270 13.14 9.09 -15.99
C LYS A 270 11.92 9.90 -15.51
N THR A 271 11.01 10.23 -16.43
CA THR A 271 9.74 10.90 -16.07
C THR A 271 8.95 10.05 -15.10
N LYS A 272 8.55 10.64 -13.99
CA LYS A 272 7.77 10.00 -12.95
C LYS A 272 6.29 10.27 -13.17
N VAL A 273 5.44 9.31 -12.82
CA VAL A 273 3.98 9.40 -13.07
C VAL A 273 3.23 9.14 -11.78
N LEU A 274 2.47 10.14 -11.33
CA LEU A 274 1.51 10.02 -10.24
C LEU A 274 0.09 9.99 -10.80
N MET A 275 -0.60 8.90 -10.59
CA MET A 275 -2.00 8.74 -11.00
C MET A 275 -2.93 8.95 -9.80
N LEU A 276 -3.95 9.80 -9.96
CA LEU A 276 -4.99 10.01 -8.97
C LEU A 276 -6.28 9.38 -9.48
N SER A 277 -6.92 8.56 -8.65
CA SER A 277 -8.22 7.96 -8.96
C SER A 277 -9.09 7.91 -7.72
N ALA A 278 -10.38 8.01 -7.91
CA ALA A 278 -11.39 7.85 -6.84
C ALA A 278 -12.08 6.48 -6.88
N THR A 279 -11.69 5.62 -7.83
CA THR A 279 -12.31 4.29 -8.06
C THR A 279 -11.24 3.22 -8.15
#